data_3ba82cbd22c44c054536dfddcf1aeb33
#
_entry.id   3ba82cbd22c44c054536dfddcf1aeb33
#
_cell.length_a   1.000
_cell.length_b   1.000
_cell.length_c   1.000
_cell.angle_alpha   90.00
_cell.angle_beta   90.00
_cell.angle_gamma   90.00
#
_symmetry.space_group_name_H-M   'P 1'
#
loop_
_entity.id
_entity.type
_entity.pdbx_description
1 polymer ?
#
loop_
_entity_poly.entity_id
_entity_poly.type
_entity_poly.pdbx_seq_one_letter_code
_entity_poly.pdbx_strand_id
1 'polypeptide(L)'
;MISESSNIAMEDVRQYLQMLQDIINRMASNSSNCKAWAITLFTAMAALMIGVEVMRQWIWIILFPIVLFYYLDAYYLGLENDFRNLEASFIKKLRAPEDCTSYVYDFNYTHADGYKKGENLKKGLTSSATWPLYSILAVISIALCIAFAKSPKENNNEQELEEPLRQLVIKQDSIAHAVNAFIEKYEPVTVESKSYNNSSFFRANNVDSVEVKVYGNK
;
A
#
# COMPACT_ATOMS: atom_id res chain seq x y z
N MET A 1 17.64 42.31 -40.76
CA MET A 1 16.98 40.98 -40.95
C MET A 1 17.81 39.81 -40.39
N ILE A 2 19.14 39.83 -40.39
CA ILE A 2 20.00 38.72 -39.88
C ILE A 2 19.96 38.62 -38.33
N SER A 3 19.75 39.73 -37.62
CA SER A 3 19.74 39.71 -36.13
C SER A 3 18.48 39.12 -35.50
N GLU A 4 17.37 39.16 -36.19
CA GLU A 4 16.08 38.71 -35.64
C GLU A 4 15.91 37.17 -35.70
N SER A 5 16.32 36.58 -36.81
CA SER A 5 16.34 35.12 -36.98
C SER A 5 17.32 34.39 -36.05
N SER A 6 18.50 35.03 -35.77
CA SER A 6 19.45 34.48 -34.82
C SER A 6 19.00 34.57 -33.36
N ASN A 7 18.22 35.61 -33.02
CA ASN A 7 17.64 35.75 -31.68
C ASN A 7 16.52 34.75 -31.45
N ILE A 8 15.64 34.50 -32.43
CA ILE A 8 14.57 33.51 -32.35
C ILE A 8 15.18 32.10 -32.22
N ALA A 9 16.19 31.75 -33.02
CA ALA A 9 16.85 30.46 -32.94
C ALA A 9 17.55 30.23 -31.58
N MET A 10 18.13 31.29 -30.98
CA MET A 10 18.78 31.20 -29.68
C MET A 10 17.76 31.03 -28.52
N GLU A 11 16.60 31.67 -28.64
CA GLU A 11 15.52 31.51 -27.67
C GLU A 11 14.93 30.09 -27.72
N ASP A 12 14.70 29.54 -28.91
CA ASP A 12 14.24 28.15 -29.09
C ASP A 12 15.21 27.14 -28.50
N VAL A 13 16.52 27.33 -28.71
CA VAL A 13 17.58 26.48 -28.11
C VAL A 13 17.52 26.53 -26.59
N ARG A 14 17.37 27.73 -26.02
CA ARG A 14 17.28 27.90 -24.57
C ARG A 14 16.03 27.22 -24.01
N GLN A 15 14.88 27.40 -24.65
CA GLN A 15 13.62 26.79 -24.27
C GLN A 15 13.71 25.25 -24.35
N TYR A 16 14.29 24.71 -25.41
CA TYR A 16 14.50 23.26 -25.55
C TYR A 16 15.38 22.68 -24.45
N LEU A 17 16.51 23.32 -24.13
CA LEU A 17 17.37 22.89 -23.02
C LEU A 17 16.65 22.94 -21.68
N GLN A 18 15.82 23.97 -21.47
CA GLN A 18 15.03 24.08 -20.25
C GLN A 18 14.00 22.94 -20.13
N MET A 19 13.31 22.60 -21.23
CA MET A 19 12.40 21.45 -21.26
C MET A 19 13.12 20.12 -21.00
N LEU A 20 14.32 19.92 -21.54
CA LEU A 20 15.13 18.72 -21.25
C LEU A 20 15.52 18.64 -19.76
N GLN A 21 15.94 19.75 -19.17
CA GLN A 21 16.24 19.83 -17.72
C GLN A 21 15.02 19.52 -16.87
N ASP A 22 13.83 19.99 -17.25
CA ASP A 22 12.58 19.71 -16.56
C ASP A 22 12.23 18.20 -16.62
N ILE A 23 12.46 17.55 -17.76
CA ILE A 23 12.29 16.10 -17.90
C ILE A 23 13.27 15.36 -17.01
N ILE A 24 14.55 15.73 -17.02
CA ILE A 24 15.61 15.12 -16.19
C ILE A 24 15.26 15.24 -14.70
N ASN A 25 14.88 16.45 -14.26
CA ASN A 25 14.49 16.71 -12.88
C ASN A 25 13.26 15.88 -12.45
N ARG A 26 12.29 15.70 -13.35
CA ARG A 26 11.12 14.86 -13.09
C ARG A 26 11.52 13.39 -12.95
N MET A 27 12.45 12.87 -13.77
CA MET A 27 12.95 11.49 -13.66
C MET A 27 13.72 11.29 -12.35
N ALA A 28 14.59 12.23 -11.98
CA ALA A 28 15.31 12.22 -10.70
C ALA A 28 14.36 12.25 -9.49
N SER A 29 13.32 13.09 -9.55
CA SER A 29 12.27 13.16 -8.51
C SER A 29 11.51 11.83 -8.40
N ASN A 30 11.13 11.21 -9.52
CA ASN A 30 10.46 9.92 -9.52
C ASN A 30 11.33 8.80 -8.91
N SER A 31 12.63 8.76 -9.22
CA SER A 31 13.60 7.85 -8.59
C SER A 31 13.64 8.05 -7.07
N SER A 32 13.70 9.30 -6.61
CA SER A 32 13.67 9.62 -5.17
C SER A 32 12.37 9.19 -4.50
N ASN A 33 11.23 9.42 -5.16
CA ASN A 33 9.92 9.00 -4.68
C ASN A 33 9.80 7.47 -4.56
N CYS A 34 10.36 6.70 -5.50
CA CYS A 34 10.40 5.24 -5.41
C CYS A 34 11.10 4.78 -4.12
N LYS A 35 12.22 5.41 -3.74
CA LYS A 35 12.94 5.11 -2.48
C LYS A 35 12.07 5.40 -1.25
N ALA A 36 11.42 6.57 -1.24
CA ALA A 36 10.53 6.96 -0.14
C ALA A 36 9.36 5.98 0.02
N TRP A 37 8.68 5.63 -1.08
CA TRP A 37 7.59 4.66 -1.08
C TRP A 37 8.04 3.25 -0.68
N ALA A 38 9.23 2.81 -1.12
CA ALA A 38 9.79 1.52 -0.72
C ALA A 38 9.96 1.43 0.80
N ILE A 39 10.56 2.46 1.41
CA ILE A 39 10.76 2.53 2.87
C ILE A 39 9.43 2.55 3.61
N THR A 40 8.48 3.38 3.15
CA THR A 40 7.17 3.52 3.79
C THR A 40 6.38 2.23 3.76
N LEU A 41 6.28 1.58 2.58
CA LEU A 41 5.58 0.30 2.45
C LEU A 41 6.27 -0.82 3.25
N PHE A 42 7.60 -0.88 3.19
CA PHE A 42 8.36 -1.83 3.98
C PHE A 42 8.06 -1.70 5.47
N THR A 43 8.12 -0.47 6.00
CA THR A 43 7.87 -0.19 7.42
C THR A 43 6.43 -0.54 7.83
N ALA A 44 5.45 -0.15 7.00
CA ALA A 44 4.04 -0.45 7.26
C ALA A 44 3.78 -1.97 7.25
N MET A 45 4.30 -2.69 6.26
CA MET A 45 4.13 -4.15 6.17
C MET A 45 4.86 -4.87 7.30
N ALA A 46 6.07 -4.44 7.65
CA ALA A 46 6.81 -5.01 8.78
C ALA A 46 6.05 -4.82 10.10
N ALA A 47 5.50 -3.62 10.35
CA ALA A 47 4.70 -3.35 11.54
C ALA A 47 3.45 -4.24 11.62
N LEU A 48 2.72 -4.41 10.51
CA LEU A 48 1.56 -5.30 10.44
C LEU A 48 1.94 -6.77 10.70
N MET A 49 3.04 -7.25 10.13
CA MET A 49 3.47 -8.64 10.29
C MET A 49 4.02 -8.95 11.68
N ILE A 50 4.57 -7.94 12.37
CA ILE A 50 5.00 -8.06 13.75
C ILE A 50 3.79 -8.03 14.71
N GLY A 51 2.82 -7.12 14.45
CA GLY A 51 1.67 -6.89 15.32
C GLY A 51 0.53 -7.90 15.19
N VAL A 52 0.41 -8.61 14.07
CA VAL A 52 -0.70 -9.53 13.79
C VAL A 52 -0.17 -10.94 13.53
N GLU A 53 -0.42 -11.86 14.46
CA GLU A 53 0.11 -13.24 14.41
C GLU A 53 -0.30 -14.00 13.15
N VAL A 54 -1.56 -13.87 12.71
CA VAL A 54 -2.08 -14.52 11.50
C VAL A 54 -1.32 -14.08 10.24
N MET A 55 -0.80 -12.86 10.22
CA MET A 55 -0.05 -12.32 9.06
C MET A 55 1.43 -12.75 9.08
N ARG A 56 1.94 -13.23 10.20
CA ARG A 56 3.35 -13.63 10.37
C ARG A 56 3.79 -14.73 9.40
N GLN A 57 2.90 -15.61 9.03
CA GLN A 57 3.17 -16.67 8.03
C GLN A 57 3.40 -16.12 6.60
N TRP A 58 2.92 -14.90 6.33
CA TRP A 58 3.01 -14.24 5.02
C TRP A 58 4.18 -13.26 4.93
N ILE A 59 5.11 -13.29 5.87
CA ILE A 59 6.20 -12.30 5.97
C ILE A 59 7.08 -12.22 4.72
N TRP A 60 7.17 -13.29 3.93
CA TRP A 60 7.92 -13.31 2.67
C TRP A 60 7.34 -12.35 1.62
N ILE A 61 6.06 -11.96 1.72
CA ILE A 61 5.41 -10.99 0.81
C ILE A 61 6.07 -9.62 0.89
N ILE A 62 6.74 -9.29 1.99
CA ILE A 62 7.46 -8.01 2.17
C ILE A 62 8.59 -7.81 1.14
N LEU A 63 9.10 -8.90 0.55
CA LEU A 63 10.12 -8.83 -0.49
C LEU A 63 9.58 -8.32 -1.83
N PHE A 64 8.29 -8.52 -2.10
CA PHE A 64 7.69 -8.13 -3.37
C PHE A 64 7.78 -6.61 -3.65
N PRO A 65 7.35 -5.71 -2.76
CA PRO A 65 7.50 -4.27 -2.99
C PRO A 65 8.96 -3.83 -3.07
N ILE A 66 9.88 -4.47 -2.34
CA ILE A 66 11.31 -4.12 -2.41
C ILE A 66 11.83 -4.36 -3.83
N VAL A 67 11.55 -5.52 -4.43
CA VAL A 67 11.98 -5.86 -5.79
C VAL A 67 11.32 -4.94 -6.82
N LEU A 68 10.02 -4.67 -6.65
CA LEU A 68 9.26 -3.79 -7.55
C LEU A 68 9.84 -2.36 -7.56
N PHE A 69 10.03 -1.76 -6.39
CA PHE A 69 10.56 -0.39 -6.29
C PHE A 69 12.04 -0.31 -6.69
N TYR A 70 12.84 -1.34 -6.43
CA TYR A 70 14.21 -1.42 -6.93
C TYR A 70 14.25 -1.34 -8.46
N TYR A 71 13.39 -2.09 -9.13
CA TYR A 71 13.30 -2.05 -10.59
C TYR A 71 12.82 -0.68 -11.11
N LEU A 72 11.76 -0.10 -10.48
CA LEU A 72 11.23 1.21 -10.87
C LEU A 72 12.26 2.33 -10.66
N ASP A 73 12.97 2.33 -9.54
CA ASP A 73 14.01 3.29 -9.23
C ASP A 73 15.14 3.21 -10.27
N ALA A 74 15.63 1.99 -10.56
CA ALA A 74 16.65 1.78 -11.58
C ALA A 74 16.18 2.20 -12.99
N TYR A 75 14.90 2.00 -13.30
CA TYR A 75 14.29 2.41 -14.55
C TYR A 75 14.29 3.95 -14.69
N TYR A 76 13.83 4.68 -13.66
CA TYR A 76 13.82 6.14 -13.70
C TYR A 76 15.24 6.72 -13.74
N LEU A 77 16.17 6.13 -13.00
CA LEU A 77 17.58 6.53 -13.06
C LEU A 77 18.21 6.26 -14.43
N GLY A 78 17.82 5.15 -15.07
CA GLY A 78 18.21 4.83 -16.43
C GLY A 78 17.69 5.87 -17.44
N LEU A 79 16.41 6.23 -17.35
CA LEU A 79 15.82 7.28 -18.19
C LEU A 79 16.45 8.65 -17.95
N GLU A 80 16.72 9.02 -16.70
CA GLU A 80 17.44 10.24 -16.37
C GLU A 80 18.78 10.30 -17.12
N ASN A 81 19.55 9.20 -17.08
CA ASN A 81 20.82 9.11 -17.79
C ASN A 81 20.65 9.17 -19.32
N ASP A 82 19.59 8.57 -19.87
CA ASP A 82 19.29 8.64 -21.30
C ASP A 82 19.02 10.09 -21.74
N PHE A 83 18.22 10.85 -20.98
CA PHE A 83 17.96 12.26 -21.28
C PHE A 83 19.17 13.16 -21.04
N ARG A 84 20.02 12.88 -20.04
CA ARG A 84 21.31 13.59 -19.85
C ARG A 84 22.25 13.34 -21.03
N ASN A 85 22.27 12.13 -21.58
CA ASN A 85 23.06 11.83 -22.77
C ASN A 85 22.53 12.56 -24.02
N LEU A 86 21.19 12.68 -24.16
CA LEU A 86 20.56 13.46 -25.22
C LEU A 86 20.95 14.94 -25.11
N GLU A 87 20.85 15.53 -23.93
CA GLU A 87 21.24 16.91 -23.65
C GLU A 87 22.74 17.13 -23.98
N ALA A 88 23.61 16.24 -23.52
CA ALA A 88 25.05 16.32 -23.80
C ALA A 88 25.34 16.21 -25.28
N SER A 89 24.66 15.33 -26.01
CA SER A 89 24.78 15.17 -27.45
C SER A 89 24.34 16.43 -28.21
N PHE A 90 23.24 17.03 -27.78
CA PHE A 90 22.72 18.29 -28.33
C PHE A 90 23.73 19.46 -28.09
N ILE A 91 24.25 19.61 -26.86
CA ILE A 91 25.22 20.64 -26.52
C ILE A 91 26.52 20.47 -27.35
N LYS A 92 26.92 19.22 -27.60
CA LYS A 92 28.09 18.91 -28.44
C LYS A 92 27.84 19.37 -29.89
N LYS A 93 26.65 19.10 -30.47
CA LYS A 93 26.25 19.55 -31.80
C LYS A 93 26.15 21.07 -31.86
N LEU A 94 25.65 21.73 -30.84
CA LEU A 94 25.54 23.18 -30.72
C LEU A 94 26.96 23.88 -30.80
N ARG A 95 27.99 23.21 -30.30
CA ARG A 95 29.37 23.71 -30.35
C ARG A 95 30.09 23.43 -31.68
N ALA A 96 29.54 22.51 -32.49
CA ALA A 96 30.08 22.23 -33.82
C ALA A 96 29.62 23.30 -34.81
N PRO A 97 30.34 23.52 -35.91
CA PRO A 97 29.95 24.47 -36.94
C PRO A 97 28.75 24.01 -37.81
N GLU A 98 28.02 23.00 -37.36
CA GLU A 98 26.87 22.44 -38.07
C GLU A 98 25.58 23.16 -37.65
N ASP A 99 24.62 23.20 -38.58
CA ASP A 99 23.27 23.71 -38.26
C ASP A 99 22.52 22.76 -37.35
N CYS A 100 22.36 23.15 -36.07
CA CYS A 100 21.71 22.35 -35.05
C CYS A 100 20.20 22.63 -34.96
N THR A 101 19.64 23.52 -35.79
CA THR A 101 18.21 23.89 -35.74
C THR A 101 17.27 22.73 -35.98
N SER A 102 17.68 21.74 -36.78
CA SER A 102 16.91 20.50 -37.04
C SER A 102 16.79 19.56 -35.83
N TYR A 103 17.62 19.73 -34.79
CA TYR A 103 17.64 18.94 -33.57
C TYR A 103 16.91 19.61 -32.40
N VAL A 104 16.48 20.84 -32.57
CA VAL A 104 15.68 21.54 -31.56
C VAL A 104 14.31 20.88 -31.48
N TYR A 105 13.81 20.65 -30.24
CA TYR A 105 12.59 19.91 -29.93
C TYR A 105 12.61 18.41 -30.27
N ASP A 106 13.78 17.81 -30.51
CA ASP A 106 13.92 16.35 -30.57
C ASP A 106 14.04 15.76 -29.17
N PHE A 107 12.96 15.22 -28.65
CA PHE A 107 12.90 14.56 -27.33
C PHE A 107 13.16 13.06 -27.38
N ASN A 108 13.54 12.54 -28.54
CA ASN A 108 13.83 11.11 -28.67
C ASN A 108 15.24 10.79 -28.17
N TYR A 109 15.35 10.33 -26.93
CA TYR A 109 16.61 9.98 -26.30
C TYR A 109 17.39 8.87 -27.05
N THR A 110 16.72 8.10 -27.93
CA THR A 110 17.40 7.09 -28.75
C THR A 110 18.30 7.72 -29.84
N HIS A 111 18.10 9.01 -30.14
CA HIS A 111 18.94 9.77 -31.08
C HIS A 111 20.22 10.33 -30.43
N ALA A 112 20.43 10.10 -29.14
CA ALA A 112 21.66 10.51 -28.45
C ALA A 112 22.87 9.74 -28.99
N ASP A 113 24.02 10.43 -29.10
CA ASP A 113 25.26 9.81 -29.53
C ASP A 113 25.63 8.62 -28.63
N GLY A 114 25.84 7.44 -29.24
CA GLY A 114 26.25 6.24 -28.51
C GLY A 114 25.12 5.56 -27.72
N TYR A 115 23.86 5.88 -27.98
CA TYR A 115 22.72 5.18 -27.34
C TYR A 115 22.79 3.68 -27.54
N LYS A 116 22.63 2.93 -26.45
CA LYS A 116 22.49 1.46 -26.47
C LYS A 116 21.32 1.05 -25.62
N LYS A 117 20.37 0.37 -26.22
CA LYS A 117 19.14 -0.07 -25.54
C LYS A 117 19.43 -0.86 -24.27
N GLY A 118 18.93 -0.39 -23.14
CA GLY A 118 19.04 -1.06 -21.84
C GLY A 118 20.39 -0.93 -21.13
N GLU A 119 21.38 -0.25 -21.70
CA GLU A 119 22.68 -0.04 -21.04
C GLU A 119 22.52 0.86 -19.80
N ASN A 120 21.79 1.95 -19.91
CA ASN A 120 21.58 2.87 -18.81
C ASN A 120 20.64 2.28 -17.72
N LEU A 121 19.71 1.39 -18.09
CA LEU A 121 18.95 0.61 -17.11
C LEU A 121 19.88 -0.33 -16.31
N LYS A 122 20.81 -1.02 -16.96
CA LYS A 122 21.80 -1.86 -16.26
C LYS A 122 22.68 -1.03 -15.33
N LYS A 123 23.12 0.15 -15.77
CA LYS A 123 23.85 1.11 -14.93
C LYS A 123 23.00 1.58 -13.75
N GLY A 124 21.70 1.81 -13.95
CA GLY A 124 20.76 2.14 -12.89
C GLY A 124 20.66 1.04 -11.83
N LEU A 125 20.54 -0.23 -12.24
CA LEU A 125 20.48 -1.38 -11.32
C LEU A 125 21.78 -1.51 -10.49
N THR A 126 22.93 -1.26 -11.07
CA THR A 126 24.23 -1.39 -10.38
C THR A 126 24.74 -0.08 -9.77
N SER A 127 23.92 0.97 -9.83
CA SER A 127 24.28 2.29 -9.31
C SER A 127 24.42 2.29 -7.79
N SER A 128 25.47 2.95 -7.28
CA SER A 128 25.66 3.21 -5.86
C SER A 128 24.55 4.04 -5.23
N ALA A 129 23.72 4.69 -6.04
CA ALA A 129 22.53 5.43 -5.59
C ALA A 129 21.30 4.53 -5.36
N THR A 130 21.29 3.32 -5.92
CA THR A 130 20.11 2.43 -5.93
C THR A 130 20.36 1.18 -5.08
N TRP A 131 21.34 0.35 -5.44
CA TRP A 131 21.49 -0.98 -4.86
C TRP A 131 21.72 -1.02 -3.33
N PRO A 132 22.44 -0.08 -2.67
CA PRO A 132 22.70 -0.22 -1.24
C PRO A 132 21.45 -0.13 -0.38
N LEU A 133 20.53 0.79 -0.72
CA LEU A 133 19.25 0.96 0.00
C LEU A 133 18.44 -0.34 -0.03
N TYR A 134 18.22 -0.89 -1.22
CA TYR A 134 17.39 -2.08 -1.40
C TYR A 134 18.06 -3.34 -0.86
N SER A 135 19.41 -3.41 -0.89
CA SER A 135 20.15 -4.50 -0.25
C SER A 135 19.94 -4.51 1.27
N ILE A 136 20.00 -3.34 1.91
CA ILE A 136 19.75 -3.21 3.35
C ILE A 136 18.33 -3.65 3.68
N LEU A 137 17.32 -3.18 2.92
CA LEU A 137 15.92 -3.57 3.12
C LEU A 137 15.73 -5.09 2.94
N ALA A 138 16.39 -5.68 1.94
CA ALA A 138 16.33 -7.12 1.70
C ALA A 138 16.99 -7.92 2.85
N VAL A 139 18.13 -7.48 3.35
CA VAL A 139 18.80 -8.13 4.49
C VAL A 139 17.92 -8.08 5.74
N ILE A 140 17.32 -6.92 6.04
CA ILE A 140 16.40 -6.78 7.17
C ILE A 140 15.18 -7.71 6.99
N SER A 141 14.61 -7.78 5.77
CA SER A 141 13.48 -8.66 5.46
C SER A 141 13.83 -10.12 5.70
N ILE A 142 14.99 -10.56 5.24
CA ILE A 142 15.47 -11.94 5.43
C ILE A 142 15.69 -12.22 6.92
N ALA A 143 16.29 -11.28 7.66
CA ALA A 143 16.48 -11.41 9.10
C ALA A 143 15.14 -11.56 9.84
N LEU A 144 14.12 -10.76 9.48
CA LEU A 144 12.76 -10.89 10.01
C LEU A 144 12.15 -12.26 9.65
N CYS A 145 12.27 -12.71 8.40
CA CYS A 145 11.79 -14.03 7.99
C CYS A 145 12.41 -15.14 8.83
N ILE A 146 13.72 -15.10 9.06
CA ILE A 146 14.43 -16.11 9.89
C ILE A 146 13.99 -16.03 11.35
N ALA A 147 13.86 -14.82 11.90
CA ALA A 147 13.44 -14.63 13.29
C ALA A 147 12.05 -15.21 13.53
N PHE A 148 11.10 -14.97 12.62
CA PHE A 148 9.74 -15.48 12.74
C PHE A 148 9.58 -16.96 12.34
N ALA A 149 10.41 -17.47 11.45
CA ALA A 149 10.45 -18.91 11.14
C ALA A 149 10.91 -19.75 12.33
N LYS A 150 11.75 -19.19 13.21
CA LYS A 150 12.25 -19.84 14.42
C LYS A 150 11.36 -19.64 15.64
N SER A 151 10.37 -18.73 15.59
CA SER A 151 9.39 -18.61 16.68
C SER A 151 8.64 -19.95 16.79
N PRO A 152 8.65 -20.61 17.94
CA PRO A 152 7.85 -21.81 18.13
C PRO A 152 6.40 -21.43 17.82
N LYS A 153 5.71 -22.27 17.04
CA LYS A 153 4.25 -22.23 16.99
C LYS A 153 3.80 -22.47 18.42
N GLU A 154 3.43 -21.42 19.11
CA GLU A 154 2.78 -21.52 20.40
C GLU A 154 1.37 -22.09 20.13
N ASN A 155 1.32 -23.41 20.14
CA ASN A 155 0.08 -24.20 20.00
C ASN A 155 -0.82 -24.07 21.25
N ASN A 156 -0.56 -23.04 22.08
CA ASN A 156 -1.21 -22.89 23.39
C ASN A 156 -2.51 -22.08 23.36
N ASN A 157 -2.86 -21.46 22.22
CA ASN A 157 -4.02 -20.57 22.22
C ASN A 157 -5.37 -21.29 22.13
N GLU A 158 -5.41 -22.54 21.65
CA GLU A 158 -6.66 -23.32 21.69
C GLU A 158 -6.97 -23.82 23.11
N GLN A 159 -5.95 -24.27 23.86
CA GLN A 159 -6.16 -24.74 25.22
C GLN A 159 -6.39 -23.60 26.22
N GLU A 160 -5.74 -22.45 26.06
CA GLU A 160 -5.93 -21.30 26.94
C GLU A 160 -7.28 -20.62 26.73
N LEU A 161 -7.88 -20.74 25.54
CA LEU A 161 -9.22 -20.24 25.26
C LEU A 161 -10.32 -21.27 25.59
N GLU A 162 -10.00 -22.57 25.55
CA GLU A 162 -10.97 -23.62 25.90
C GLU A 162 -11.36 -23.61 27.40
N GLU A 163 -10.42 -23.34 28.30
CA GLU A 163 -10.72 -23.29 29.75
C GLU A 163 -11.72 -22.18 30.13
N PRO A 164 -11.54 -20.90 29.75
CA PRO A 164 -12.53 -19.86 30.03
C PRO A 164 -13.85 -20.10 29.31
N LEU A 165 -13.84 -20.66 28.09
CA LEU A 165 -15.06 -21.02 27.37
C LEU A 165 -15.80 -22.18 28.09
N ARG A 166 -15.12 -23.21 28.55
CA ARG A 166 -15.70 -24.28 29.36
C ARG A 166 -16.31 -23.75 30.67
N GLN A 167 -15.64 -22.81 31.33
CA GLN A 167 -16.16 -22.18 32.54
C GLN A 167 -17.42 -21.31 32.26
N LEU A 168 -17.45 -20.63 31.11
CA LEU A 168 -18.67 -19.89 30.69
C LEU A 168 -19.81 -20.83 30.39
N VAL A 169 -19.62 -21.95 29.75
CA VAL A 169 -20.63 -22.98 29.47
C VAL A 169 -21.17 -23.55 30.78
N ILE A 170 -20.31 -23.92 31.73
CA ILE A 170 -20.71 -24.45 33.05
C ILE A 170 -21.52 -23.40 33.85
N LYS A 171 -21.12 -22.12 33.78
CA LYS A 171 -21.89 -21.03 34.38
C LYS A 171 -23.25 -20.85 33.72
N GLN A 172 -23.33 -20.97 32.40
CA GLN A 172 -24.62 -20.87 31.67
C GLN A 172 -25.56 -22.01 32.06
N ASP A 173 -25.09 -23.25 32.18
CA ASP A 173 -25.86 -24.38 32.64
C ASP A 173 -26.34 -24.21 34.10
N SER A 174 -25.46 -23.67 34.95
CA SER A 174 -25.83 -23.38 36.35
C SER A 174 -26.91 -22.30 36.45
N ILE A 175 -26.88 -21.25 35.59
CA ILE A 175 -27.90 -20.22 35.52
C ILE A 175 -29.22 -20.81 34.97
N ALA A 176 -29.14 -21.67 33.95
CA ALA A 176 -30.31 -22.33 33.38
C ALA A 176 -31.00 -23.23 34.42
N HIS A 177 -30.23 -23.98 35.20
CA HIS A 177 -30.77 -24.77 36.33
C HIS A 177 -31.40 -23.91 37.43
N ALA A 178 -30.78 -22.78 37.79
CA ALA A 178 -31.31 -21.85 38.75
C ALA A 178 -32.62 -21.19 38.27
N VAL A 179 -32.70 -20.84 37.00
CA VAL A 179 -33.89 -20.25 36.36
C VAL A 179 -35.02 -21.28 36.30
N ASN A 180 -34.74 -22.54 35.94
CA ASN A 180 -35.73 -23.60 35.91
C ASN A 180 -36.25 -23.92 37.32
N ALA A 181 -35.37 -23.98 38.32
CA ALA A 181 -35.78 -24.15 39.73
C ALA A 181 -36.60 -22.96 40.24
N PHE A 182 -36.36 -21.76 39.78
CA PHE A 182 -37.18 -20.58 40.09
C PHE A 182 -38.55 -20.66 39.43
N ILE A 183 -38.62 -21.08 38.16
CA ILE A 183 -39.90 -21.27 37.42
C ILE A 183 -40.74 -22.38 38.07
N GLU A 184 -40.14 -23.47 38.53
CA GLU A 184 -40.82 -24.58 39.20
C GLU A 184 -41.38 -24.19 40.58
N LYS A 185 -40.74 -23.22 41.25
CA LYS A 185 -41.12 -22.76 42.58
C LYS A 185 -42.23 -21.71 42.56
N TYR A 186 -42.44 -21.03 41.46
CA TYR A 186 -43.49 -20.06 41.30
C TYR A 186 -44.50 -20.54 40.27
N GLU A 187 -45.82 -20.58 40.65
CA GLU A 187 -46.91 -20.99 39.74
C GLU A 187 -46.83 -20.25 38.38
N PRO A 188 -47.21 -20.93 37.28
CA PRO A 188 -47.14 -20.33 35.96
C PRO A 188 -47.99 -19.08 35.84
N VAL A 189 -47.36 -17.96 35.54
CA VAL A 189 -48.05 -16.73 35.17
C VAL A 189 -48.75 -16.95 33.83
N THR A 190 -50.08 -17.06 33.82
CA THR A 190 -50.86 -17.11 32.59
C THR A 190 -50.82 -15.73 31.91
N VAL A 191 -50.10 -15.63 30.82
CA VAL A 191 -50.08 -14.42 29.98
C VAL A 191 -51.20 -14.51 28.96
N GLU A 192 -52.31 -13.78 29.18
CA GLU A 192 -53.37 -13.59 28.17
C GLU A 192 -52.86 -12.53 27.13
N SER A 193 -52.54 -12.99 25.95
CA SER A 193 -52.23 -12.09 24.83
C SER A 193 -53.54 -11.65 24.15
N LYS A 194 -53.96 -10.41 24.35
CA LYS A 194 -55.04 -9.80 23.60
C LYS A 194 -54.47 -9.17 22.31
N SER A 195 -54.68 -9.86 21.18
CA SER A 195 -54.38 -9.30 19.87
C SER A 195 -55.41 -8.24 19.51
N TYR A 196 -55.00 -6.99 19.42
CA TYR A 196 -55.82 -5.93 18.83
C TYR A 196 -55.51 -5.81 17.34
N ASN A 197 -56.40 -6.36 16.51
CA ASN A 197 -56.41 -6.08 15.08
C ASN A 197 -57.01 -4.69 14.84
N ASN A 198 -56.16 -3.68 14.69
CA ASN A 198 -56.56 -2.41 14.10
C ASN A 198 -56.27 -2.44 12.60
N SER A 199 -57.21 -2.94 11.84
CA SER A 199 -57.27 -2.79 10.41
C SER A 199 -57.87 -1.42 10.06
N SER A 200 -57.12 -0.36 10.10
CA SER A 200 -57.24 0.82 9.25
C SER A 200 -56.33 1.94 9.76
N PHE A 201 -55.51 2.38 8.86
CA PHE A 201 -54.56 3.50 8.95
C PHE A 201 -53.13 3.16 9.41
N PHE A 202 -52.23 3.46 8.47
CA PHE A 202 -50.78 3.49 8.50
C PHE A 202 -50.03 2.21 8.12
N ARG A 203 -49.62 2.23 6.87
CA ARG A 203 -48.51 1.50 6.28
C ARG A 203 -47.24 2.04 6.90
N ALA A 204 -46.60 1.32 7.77
CA ALA A 204 -45.18 1.20 8.07
C ALA A 204 -44.96 0.86 9.55
N ASN A 205 -44.16 -0.17 9.75
CA ASN A 205 -43.55 -0.63 11.00
C ASN A 205 -44.46 -1.43 11.93
N ASN A 206 -44.43 -2.75 11.75
CA ASN A 206 -44.83 -3.73 12.75
C ASN A 206 -43.95 -3.56 14.00
N VAL A 207 -44.51 -2.96 15.02
CA VAL A 207 -44.06 -3.13 16.40
C VAL A 207 -45.27 -3.61 17.16
N ASP A 208 -45.37 -4.92 17.39
CA ASP A 208 -46.32 -5.49 18.29
C ASP A 208 -46.00 -5.03 19.71
N SER A 209 -46.83 -4.13 20.26
CA SER A 209 -46.75 -3.77 21.66
C SER A 209 -47.50 -4.82 22.49
N VAL A 210 -46.77 -5.62 23.24
CA VAL A 210 -47.32 -6.58 24.21
C VAL A 210 -47.51 -5.86 25.54
N GLU A 211 -48.76 -5.67 25.97
CA GLU A 211 -49.08 -5.17 27.31
C GLU A 211 -49.14 -6.35 28.29
N VAL A 212 -48.16 -6.46 29.18
CA VAL A 212 -48.14 -7.52 30.21
C VAL A 212 -48.77 -7.01 31.49
N LYS A 213 -49.96 -7.55 31.86
CA LYS A 213 -50.56 -7.35 33.20
C LYS A 213 -50.09 -8.44 34.12
N VAL A 214 -49.32 -8.09 35.13
CA VAL A 214 -48.91 -9.01 36.22
C VAL A 214 -49.92 -8.90 37.35
N TYR A 215 -50.63 -9.98 37.65
CA TYR A 215 -51.48 -10.11 38.82
C TYR A 215 -50.70 -10.84 39.93
N GLY A 216 -50.29 -10.13 40.96
CA GLY A 216 -49.69 -10.74 42.15
C GLY A 216 -50.77 -11.15 43.11
N ASN A 217 -50.82 -12.43 43.54
CA ASN A 217 -51.60 -12.89 44.65
C ASN A 217 -50.95 -12.42 45.96
N LYS A 218 -51.85 -11.95 46.84
CA LYS A 218 -51.49 -11.62 48.23
C LYS A 218 -51.32 -12.88 49.07
#